data_45980b23418bc232a7269063a3cbc351
#
_entry.id   45980b23418bc232a7269063a3cbc351
#
_cell.length_a   1.000
_cell.length_b   1.000
_cell.length_c   1.000
_cell.angle_alpha   90.00
_cell.angle_beta   90.00
_cell.angle_gamma   90.00
#
_symmetry.space_group_name_H-M   'P 1'
#
loop_
_entity.id
_entity.type
_entity.pdbx_description
1 polymer ?
#
loop_
_entity_poly.entity_id
_entity_poly.type
_entity_poly.pdbx_seq_one_letter_code
_entity_poly.pdbx_strand_id
1 'polypeptide(L)'
;LDRFKQKATCFIVLNKIENFNNWENNSKKINPSKLMNISQIKEWIDMGYEIGSHTLDHIDLTQLNYENKKKQITNSFLKLNENFGIKPVSFSYPYGKYDNECIDILKENYTFAVTTKKSLYNNKKYNNYEIPRVSIGPKNSIFKFLLKTLTIYENLKF
;
A
#
# COMPACT_ATOMS: atom_id res chain seq x y z
N LEU A 1 4.74 -9.69 15.22
CA LEU A 1 4.86 -8.25 15.41
C LEU A 1 4.73 -7.88 16.89
N ASP A 2 3.69 -8.33 17.59
CA ASP A 2 3.43 -8.02 19.03
C ASP A 2 4.58 -8.37 19.94
N ARG A 3 5.21 -9.55 19.76
CA ARG A 3 6.38 -9.96 20.54
C ARG A 3 7.50 -8.91 20.55
N PHE A 4 7.62 -8.14 19.48
CA PHE A 4 8.65 -7.10 19.32
C PHE A 4 8.09 -5.67 19.44
N LYS A 5 6.82 -5.53 19.83
CA LYS A 5 6.12 -4.24 19.93
C LYS A 5 6.23 -3.40 18.64
N GLN A 6 6.31 -4.07 17.49
CA GLN A 6 6.39 -3.43 16.18
C GLN A 6 4.98 -3.23 15.62
N LYS A 7 4.72 -2.07 15.04
CA LYS A 7 3.48 -1.78 14.31
C LYS A 7 3.66 -1.97 12.82
N ALA A 8 2.56 -2.21 12.12
CA ALA A 8 2.55 -2.38 10.67
C ALA A 8 1.27 -1.80 10.07
N THR A 9 1.36 -1.40 8.81
CA THR A 9 0.23 -0.98 7.98
C THR A 9 -0.10 -2.09 6.98
N CYS A 10 -1.35 -2.53 6.93
CA CYS A 10 -1.86 -3.40 5.89
C CYS A 10 -2.68 -2.59 4.88
N PHE A 11 -2.31 -2.63 3.59
CA PHE A 11 -3.04 -1.94 2.53
C PHE A 11 -4.10 -2.86 1.93
N ILE A 12 -5.38 -2.45 2.00
CA ILE A 12 -6.53 -3.28 1.64
C ILE A 12 -7.10 -2.88 0.27
N VAL A 13 -7.32 -3.89 -0.59
CA VAL A 13 -8.09 -3.77 -1.84
C VAL A 13 -9.56 -4.08 -1.52
N LEU A 14 -10.42 -3.07 -1.50
CA LEU A 14 -11.74 -3.13 -0.85
C LEU A 14 -12.69 -4.16 -1.47
N ASN A 15 -12.77 -4.23 -2.80
CA ASN A 15 -13.65 -5.17 -3.49
C ASN A 15 -13.08 -6.60 -3.57
N LYS A 16 -11.89 -6.82 -2.99
CA LYS A 16 -11.22 -8.13 -2.95
C LYS A 16 -11.14 -8.73 -1.55
N ILE A 17 -11.74 -8.10 -0.56
CA ILE A 17 -11.87 -8.70 0.79
C ILE A 17 -12.51 -10.09 0.66
N GLU A 18 -11.97 -11.09 1.36
CA GLU A 18 -12.38 -12.51 1.32
C GLU A 18 -12.10 -13.25 -0.01
N ASN A 19 -11.65 -12.53 -1.03
CA ASN A 19 -11.32 -13.05 -2.35
C ASN A 19 -9.84 -13.43 -2.46
N PHE A 20 -9.36 -13.64 -3.68
CA PHE A 20 -7.98 -13.97 -3.99
C PHE A 20 -7.28 -12.80 -4.67
N ASN A 21 -5.95 -12.70 -4.50
CA ASN A 21 -5.09 -11.74 -5.19
C ASN A 21 -4.82 -12.15 -6.64
N ASN A 22 -5.87 -12.24 -7.45
CA ASN A 22 -5.84 -12.72 -8.83
C ASN A 22 -5.69 -11.60 -9.88
N TRP A 23 -5.23 -10.42 -9.49
CA TRP A 23 -4.99 -9.27 -10.39
C TRP A 23 -3.65 -9.33 -11.14
N GLU A 24 -2.75 -10.22 -10.75
CA GLU A 24 -1.55 -10.48 -11.52
C GLU A 24 -1.85 -11.51 -12.58
N ASN A 25 -1.92 -11.08 -13.84
CA ASN A 25 -2.10 -11.99 -14.98
C ASN A 25 -0.95 -12.99 -15.06
N ASN A 26 -1.29 -14.23 -15.26
CA ASN A 26 -0.69 -15.49 -15.66
C ASN A 26 0.78 -15.57 -16.14
N SER A 27 1.52 -14.47 -16.27
CA SER A 27 2.91 -14.47 -16.72
C SER A 27 3.93 -14.91 -15.65
N LYS A 28 3.56 -14.80 -14.38
CA LYS A 28 4.31 -15.39 -13.27
C LYS A 28 3.42 -16.45 -12.63
N LYS A 29 3.85 -17.71 -12.61
CA LYS A 29 3.19 -18.85 -11.94
C LYS A 29 3.11 -18.64 -10.42
N ILE A 30 2.43 -17.56 -9.98
CA ILE A 30 2.14 -17.30 -8.59
C ILE A 30 0.74 -17.81 -8.34
N ASN A 31 0.61 -18.82 -7.49
CA ASN A 31 -0.70 -19.28 -7.05
C ASN A 31 -1.41 -18.15 -6.30
N PRO A 32 -2.65 -17.80 -6.65
CA PRO A 32 -3.39 -16.78 -5.93
C PRO A 32 -3.50 -17.14 -4.45
N SER A 33 -3.23 -16.17 -3.59
CA SER A 33 -3.40 -16.30 -2.15
C SER A 33 -4.72 -15.67 -1.73
N LYS A 34 -5.39 -16.28 -0.75
CA LYS A 34 -6.60 -15.73 -0.17
C LYS A 34 -6.27 -14.46 0.61
N LEU A 35 -7.07 -13.43 0.41
CA LEU A 35 -6.96 -12.16 1.11
C LEU A 35 -7.70 -12.22 2.45
N MET A 36 -7.41 -11.27 3.33
CA MET A 36 -8.06 -11.16 4.64
C MET A 36 -9.58 -11.05 4.50
N ASN A 37 -10.29 -11.71 5.41
CA ASN A 37 -11.72 -11.52 5.59
C ASN A 37 -12.02 -10.36 6.55
N ILE A 38 -13.29 -10.01 6.70
CA ILE A 38 -13.75 -8.90 7.55
C ILE A 38 -13.31 -9.09 9.01
N SER A 39 -13.40 -10.30 9.55
CA SER A 39 -13.02 -10.58 10.95
C SER A 39 -11.52 -10.41 11.18
N GLN A 40 -10.69 -10.85 10.23
CA GLN A 40 -9.24 -10.67 10.29
C GLN A 40 -8.82 -9.19 10.19
N ILE A 41 -9.53 -8.40 9.38
CA ILE A 41 -9.28 -6.95 9.29
C ILE A 41 -9.66 -6.28 10.62
N LYS A 42 -10.79 -6.65 11.22
CA LYS A 42 -11.18 -6.12 12.54
C LYS A 42 -10.18 -6.48 13.62
N GLU A 43 -9.75 -7.73 13.68
CA GLU A 43 -8.71 -8.19 14.61
C GLU A 43 -7.41 -7.38 14.43
N TRP A 44 -6.99 -7.11 13.19
CA TRP A 44 -5.83 -6.28 12.88
C TRP A 44 -5.96 -4.86 13.46
N ILE A 45 -7.15 -4.26 13.32
CA ILE A 45 -7.46 -2.94 13.88
C ILE A 45 -7.46 -2.97 15.41
N ASP A 46 -8.11 -3.98 16.02
CA ASP A 46 -8.22 -4.15 17.48
C ASP A 46 -6.85 -4.33 18.13
N MET A 47 -5.90 -4.96 17.44
CA MET A 47 -4.50 -5.06 17.85
C MET A 47 -3.73 -3.72 17.72
N GLY A 48 -4.38 -2.65 17.27
CA GLY A 48 -3.79 -1.32 17.11
C GLY A 48 -2.82 -1.21 15.94
N TYR A 49 -3.00 -2.04 14.89
CA TYR A 49 -2.30 -1.91 13.63
C TYR A 49 -3.05 -1.02 12.65
N GLU A 50 -2.32 -0.44 11.71
CA GLU A 50 -2.89 0.47 10.73
C GLU A 50 -3.47 -0.29 9.53
N ILE A 51 -4.61 0.20 9.03
CA ILE A 51 -5.15 -0.13 7.72
C ILE A 51 -4.98 1.07 6.80
N GLY A 52 -4.29 0.87 5.68
CA GLY A 52 -4.21 1.80 4.57
C GLY A 52 -5.10 1.35 3.39
N SER A 53 -5.35 2.27 2.47
CA SER A 53 -6.14 1.99 1.26
C SER A 53 -5.24 1.55 0.10
N HIS A 54 -5.78 0.64 -0.75
CA HIS A 54 -5.12 0.16 -1.97
C HIS A 54 -6.08 0.08 -3.14
N THR A 55 -6.93 1.09 -3.32
CA THR A 55 -8.02 1.19 -4.29
C THR A 55 -9.19 0.22 -4.03
N LEU A 56 -10.21 0.28 -4.86
CA LEU A 56 -11.32 -0.68 -4.84
C LEU A 56 -10.89 -2.03 -5.45
N ASP A 57 -10.23 -2.01 -6.61
CA ASP A 57 -10.10 -3.18 -7.49
C ASP A 57 -8.66 -3.56 -7.86
N HIS A 58 -7.64 -2.88 -7.33
CA HIS A 58 -6.22 -3.05 -7.66
C HIS A 58 -5.92 -2.80 -9.16
N ILE A 59 -6.48 -1.74 -9.73
CA ILE A 59 -6.30 -1.37 -11.14
C ILE A 59 -5.13 -0.39 -11.28
N ASP A 60 -4.42 -0.44 -12.41
CA ASP A 60 -3.44 0.58 -12.79
C ASP A 60 -4.16 1.92 -13.02
N LEU A 61 -4.01 2.84 -12.06
CA LEU A 61 -4.70 4.13 -12.07
C LEU A 61 -4.32 5.00 -13.27
N THR A 62 -3.11 4.85 -13.80
CA THR A 62 -2.64 5.65 -14.96
C THR A 62 -3.36 5.29 -16.27
N GLN A 63 -4.07 4.17 -16.31
CA GLN A 63 -4.87 3.74 -17.46
C GLN A 63 -6.32 4.22 -17.39
N LEU A 64 -6.70 4.93 -16.33
CA LEU A 64 -8.06 5.41 -16.12
C LEU A 64 -8.21 6.89 -16.46
N ASN A 65 -9.42 7.31 -16.84
CA ASN A 65 -9.78 8.73 -16.87
C ASN A 65 -9.97 9.28 -15.45
N TYR A 66 -10.00 10.58 -15.29
CA TYR A 66 -10.08 11.27 -14.00
C TYR A 66 -11.23 10.78 -13.11
N GLU A 67 -12.44 10.64 -13.66
CA GLU A 67 -13.61 10.20 -12.89
C GLU A 67 -13.43 8.78 -12.31
N ASN A 68 -12.87 7.87 -13.10
CA ASN A 68 -12.59 6.52 -12.65
C ASN A 68 -11.43 6.47 -11.66
N LYS A 69 -10.39 7.29 -11.80
CA LYS A 69 -9.35 7.47 -10.79
C LYS A 69 -9.96 7.92 -9.47
N LYS A 70 -10.78 8.98 -9.52
CA LYS A 70 -11.47 9.53 -8.33
C LYS A 70 -12.36 8.48 -7.67
N LYS A 71 -13.13 7.73 -8.46
CA LYS A 71 -13.95 6.62 -7.95
C LYS A 71 -13.09 5.56 -7.23
N GLN A 72 -11.98 5.12 -7.81
CA GLN A 72 -11.10 4.11 -7.22
C GLN A 72 -10.46 4.59 -5.90
N ILE A 73 -10.05 5.84 -5.83
CA ILE A 73 -9.33 6.42 -4.69
C ILE A 73 -10.32 6.85 -3.60
N THR A 74 -11.31 7.69 -3.93
CA THR A 74 -12.23 8.27 -2.93
C THR A 74 -13.18 7.21 -2.36
N ASN A 75 -13.76 6.35 -3.21
CA ASN A 75 -14.68 5.33 -2.70
C ASN A 75 -13.95 4.25 -1.87
N SER A 76 -12.65 4.02 -2.09
CA SER A 76 -11.89 3.15 -1.22
C SER A 76 -11.72 3.74 0.19
N PHE A 77 -11.55 5.06 0.30
CA PHE A 77 -11.57 5.77 1.59
C PHE A 77 -12.93 5.64 2.29
N LEU A 78 -14.01 5.97 1.55
CA LEU A 78 -15.38 5.93 2.09
C LEU A 78 -15.76 4.53 2.58
N LYS A 79 -15.49 3.50 1.80
CA LYS A 79 -15.77 2.10 2.19
C LYS A 79 -14.98 1.64 3.41
N LEU A 80 -13.72 2.06 3.59
CA LEU A 80 -12.98 1.76 4.82
C LEU A 80 -13.65 2.42 6.04
N ASN A 81 -14.11 3.65 5.89
CA ASN A 81 -14.84 4.32 6.96
C ASN A 81 -16.19 3.65 7.24
N GLU A 82 -16.98 3.34 6.22
CA GLU A 82 -18.29 2.70 6.35
C GLU A 82 -18.21 1.29 6.97
N ASN A 83 -17.26 0.45 6.49
CA ASN A 83 -17.18 -0.95 6.90
C ASN A 83 -16.49 -1.16 8.25
N PHE A 84 -15.54 -0.27 8.61
CA PHE A 84 -14.66 -0.47 9.77
C PHE A 84 -14.58 0.74 10.70
N GLY A 85 -15.26 1.84 10.42
CA GLY A 85 -15.23 3.06 11.23
C GLY A 85 -13.88 3.78 11.24
N ILE A 86 -12.99 3.48 10.29
CA ILE A 86 -11.65 4.07 10.20
C ILE A 86 -11.55 5.07 9.06
N LYS A 87 -10.77 6.12 9.29
CA LYS A 87 -10.35 7.07 8.24
C LYS A 87 -8.89 6.78 7.90
N PRO A 88 -8.61 6.05 6.80
CA PRO A 88 -7.23 5.70 6.47
C PRO A 88 -6.42 6.96 6.16
N VAL A 89 -5.26 7.11 6.77
CA VAL A 89 -4.35 8.24 6.50
C VAL A 89 -3.38 7.93 5.36
N SER A 90 -3.22 6.66 5.03
CA SER A 90 -2.23 6.16 4.07
C SER A 90 -2.85 5.47 2.86
N PHE A 91 -2.20 5.63 1.72
CA PHE A 91 -2.56 5.00 0.45
C PHE A 91 -1.36 4.31 -0.20
N SER A 92 -1.56 3.17 -0.84
CA SER A 92 -0.55 2.54 -1.69
C SER A 92 -1.04 2.46 -3.13
N TYR A 93 -0.24 2.93 -4.08
CA TYR A 93 -0.59 2.85 -5.50
C TYR A 93 -0.46 1.41 -6.01
N PRO A 94 -1.49 0.84 -6.69
CA PRO A 94 -1.34 -0.42 -7.40
C PRO A 94 -0.16 -0.37 -8.37
N TYR A 95 0.69 -1.39 -8.33
CA TYR A 95 1.93 -1.46 -9.13
C TYR A 95 2.93 -0.32 -8.88
N GLY A 96 2.66 0.58 -7.93
CA GLY A 96 3.42 1.80 -7.69
C GLY A 96 3.25 2.86 -8.78
N LYS A 97 2.25 2.73 -9.66
CA LYS A 97 1.97 3.63 -10.78
C LYS A 97 0.99 4.72 -10.39
N TYR A 98 1.30 5.95 -10.75
CA TYR A 98 0.50 7.14 -10.45
C TYR A 98 0.87 8.28 -11.42
N ASP A 99 0.02 9.28 -11.47
CA ASP A 99 0.21 10.56 -12.16
C ASP A 99 -0.21 11.74 -11.26
N ASN A 100 -0.12 12.95 -11.75
CA ASN A 100 -0.47 14.14 -10.99
C ASN A 100 -1.95 14.17 -10.57
N GLU A 101 -2.86 13.68 -11.41
CA GLU A 101 -4.28 13.60 -11.07
C GLU A 101 -4.51 12.67 -9.86
N CYS A 102 -3.81 11.55 -9.79
CA CYS A 102 -3.85 10.66 -8.62
C CYS A 102 -3.41 11.39 -7.33
N ILE A 103 -2.33 12.16 -7.41
CA ILE A 103 -1.81 12.94 -6.27
C ILE A 103 -2.85 13.98 -5.84
N ASP A 104 -3.46 14.70 -6.77
CA ASP A 104 -4.44 15.75 -6.44
C ASP A 104 -5.70 15.17 -5.80
N ILE A 105 -6.19 14.03 -6.28
CA ILE A 105 -7.32 13.33 -5.65
C ILE A 105 -6.98 12.84 -4.25
N LEU A 106 -5.76 12.32 -4.04
CA LEU A 106 -5.33 11.82 -2.73
C LEU A 106 -5.25 12.91 -1.66
N LYS A 107 -4.85 14.13 -2.03
CA LYS A 107 -4.79 15.28 -1.11
C LYS A 107 -6.13 15.61 -0.44
N GLU A 108 -7.24 15.22 -1.03
CA GLU A 108 -8.57 15.46 -0.47
C GLU A 108 -8.83 14.65 0.81
N ASN A 109 -8.26 13.44 0.93
CA ASN A 109 -8.64 12.49 1.97
C ASN A 109 -7.47 11.80 2.68
N TYR A 110 -6.28 11.75 2.08
CA TYR A 110 -5.13 11.01 2.60
C TYR A 110 -4.00 11.95 3.00
N THR A 111 -3.22 11.55 3.99
CA THR A 111 -2.06 12.32 4.45
C THR A 111 -0.80 11.99 3.66
N PHE A 112 -0.67 10.72 3.24
CA PHE A 112 0.49 10.29 2.46
C PHE A 112 0.20 9.07 1.57
N ALA A 113 1.05 8.87 0.56
CA ALA A 113 0.99 7.69 -0.29
C ALA A 113 2.37 7.09 -0.54
N VAL A 114 2.41 5.76 -0.62
CA VAL A 114 3.63 4.99 -0.84
C VAL A 114 3.69 4.41 -2.25
N THR A 115 4.89 4.39 -2.80
CA THR A 115 5.18 3.89 -4.15
C THR A 115 5.99 2.58 -4.10
N THR A 116 6.37 2.05 -5.26
CA THR A 116 7.33 0.94 -5.39
C THR A 116 8.76 1.41 -5.69
N LYS A 117 9.02 2.73 -5.69
CA LYS A 117 10.36 3.29 -5.82
C LYS A 117 11.23 2.76 -4.66
N LYS A 118 12.38 2.21 -5.00
CA LYS A 118 13.33 1.66 -4.01
C LYS A 118 14.29 2.75 -3.57
N SER A 119 14.07 3.32 -2.42
CA SER A 119 14.94 4.35 -1.83
C SER A 119 14.61 4.50 -0.35
N LEU A 120 15.51 5.10 0.41
CA LEU A 120 15.19 5.68 1.71
C LEU A 120 14.40 6.97 1.52
N TYR A 121 13.44 7.20 2.40
CA TYR A 121 12.66 8.43 2.37
C TYR A 121 13.53 9.64 2.75
N ASN A 122 13.38 10.71 2.00
CA ASN A 122 13.99 12.01 2.27
C ASN A 122 12.97 13.09 1.89
N ASN A 123 12.51 13.85 2.87
CA ASN A 123 11.48 14.89 2.72
C ASN A 123 11.91 16.07 1.80
N LYS A 124 13.22 16.26 1.56
CA LYS A 124 13.71 17.23 0.58
C LYS A 124 13.63 16.74 -0.86
N LYS A 125 13.54 15.41 -1.06
CA LYS A 125 13.55 14.77 -2.38
C LYS A 125 12.17 14.29 -2.80
N TYR A 126 11.34 13.85 -1.85
CA TYR A 126 10.03 13.24 -2.11
C TYR A 126 8.94 13.99 -1.37
N ASN A 127 7.82 14.23 -2.04
CA ASN A 127 6.63 14.73 -1.37
C ASN A 127 5.91 13.59 -0.63
N ASN A 128 4.94 13.93 0.21
CA ASN A 128 4.20 12.96 1.02
C ASN A 128 3.41 11.94 0.18
N TYR A 129 3.13 12.22 -1.08
CA TYR A 129 2.37 11.32 -1.97
C TYR A 129 3.26 10.49 -2.89
N GLU A 130 4.58 10.51 -2.69
CA GLU A 130 5.57 9.79 -3.49
C GLU A 130 6.59 9.04 -2.63
N ILE A 131 6.20 8.60 -1.45
CA ILE A 131 7.10 7.97 -0.47
C ILE A 131 7.68 6.68 -1.04
N PRO A 132 9.00 6.58 -1.19
CA PRO A 132 9.66 5.35 -1.62
C PRO A 132 9.65 4.31 -0.51
N ARG A 133 9.86 3.05 -0.85
CA ARG A 133 9.92 1.95 0.12
C ARG A 133 11.16 1.09 -0.06
N VAL A 134 11.72 0.66 1.07
CA VAL A 134 12.75 -0.39 1.09
C VAL A 134 12.05 -1.75 1.02
N SER A 135 12.27 -2.47 -0.07
CA SER A 135 11.65 -3.78 -0.27
C SER A 135 12.40 -4.88 0.48
N ILE A 136 11.73 -5.51 1.43
CA ILE A 136 12.23 -6.69 2.16
C ILE A 136 11.41 -7.90 1.70
N GLY A 137 12.10 -8.96 1.27
CA GLY A 137 11.46 -10.18 0.80
C GLY A 137 12.03 -11.43 1.49
N PRO A 138 11.37 -12.60 1.36
CA PRO A 138 11.74 -13.83 2.07
C PRO A 138 13.13 -14.37 1.71
N LYS A 139 13.69 -13.97 0.56
CA LYS A 139 15.05 -14.33 0.13
C LYS A 139 16.14 -13.39 0.67
N ASN A 140 15.79 -12.40 1.50
CA ASN A 140 16.81 -11.53 2.11
C ASN A 140 17.42 -12.23 3.31
N SER A 141 18.75 -12.43 3.30
CA SER A 141 19.50 -12.85 4.50
C SER A 141 19.42 -11.76 5.57
N ILE A 142 19.69 -12.12 6.82
CA ILE A 142 19.73 -11.16 7.93
C ILE A 142 20.75 -10.04 7.66
N PHE A 143 21.89 -10.36 7.09
CA PHE A 143 22.89 -9.37 6.69
C PHE A 143 22.36 -8.37 5.67
N LYS A 144 21.66 -8.86 4.63
CA LYS A 144 21.04 -8.00 3.61
C LYS A 144 19.89 -7.16 4.19
N PHE A 145 19.16 -7.72 5.15
CA PHE A 145 18.13 -6.98 5.90
C PHE A 145 18.77 -5.81 6.66
N LEU A 146 19.84 -6.04 7.42
CA LEU A 146 20.54 -5.01 8.17
C LEU A 146 21.13 -3.93 7.25
N LEU A 147 21.76 -4.33 6.14
CA LEU A 147 22.26 -3.35 5.14
C LEU A 147 21.14 -2.45 4.63
N LYS A 148 19.97 -3.01 4.32
CA LYS A 148 18.83 -2.26 3.78
C LYS A 148 18.19 -1.32 4.78
N THR A 149 18.16 -1.69 6.06
CA THR A 149 17.44 -0.95 7.11
C THR A 149 18.31 0.02 7.89
N LEU A 150 19.61 -0.25 8.01
CA LEU A 150 20.54 0.53 8.83
C LEU A 150 21.51 1.41 8.02
N THR A 151 21.53 1.26 6.69
CA THR A 151 22.48 1.99 5.85
C THR A 151 21.80 2.64 4.63
N ILE A 152 22.52 3.45 3.89
CA ILE A 152 22.09 4.08 2.63
C ILE A 152 22.14 3.11 1.43
N TYR A 153 22.27 1.80 1.66
CA TYR A 153 22.44 0.77 0.62
C TYR A 153 21.41 0.84 -0.51
N GLU A 154 20.12 1.08 -0.21
CA GLU A 154 19.09 1.19 -1.23
C GLU A 154 19.21 2.47 -2.09
N ASN A 155 19.89 3.51 -1.59
CA ASN A 155 20.15 4.74 -2.36
C ASN A 155 21.34 4.60 -3.30
N LEU A 156 22.23 3.61 -3.06
CA LEU A 156 23.44 3.37 -3.85
C LEU A 156 23.22 2.39 -5.01
N LYS A 157 22.05 1.75 -5.09
CA LYS A 157 21.69 0.91 -6.23
C LYS A 157 21.23 1.78 -7.40
N PHE A 158 22.09 1.85 -8.40
CA PHE A 158 21.80 2.36 -9.74
C PHE A 158 21.04 1.31 -10.56
#